data_a1294e45bf5ac504bf9d72f497b2ccbc
#
_entry.id   a1294e45bf5ac504bf9d72f497b2ccbc
#
_cell.length_a   1.000
_cell.length_b   1.000
_cell.length_c   1.000
_cell.angle_alpha   90.00
_cell.angle_beta   90.00
_cell.angle_gamma   90.00
#
_symmetry.space_group_name_H-M   'P 1'
#
loop_
_entity.id
_entity.type
_entity.pdbx_description
1 polymer ?
#
loop_
_entity_poly.entity_id
_entity_poly.type
_entity_poly.pdbx_seq_one_letter_code
_entity_poly.pdbx_strand_id
1 'polypeptide(L)'
;MEIKVNYLDNLRQEAKFDDFSVIADQPIRYKGDGSAPGPFDYFLASSALCAAYFVKVYCAARDIPTDNIRLSQNNIVDPENRYKQIFKIQIELPADIAEKDRQGILRSIDRCTVKKVIQTGPEFIIEEVESIDADAQALLMPSLT
;
A
#
# COMPACT_ATOMS: atom_id res chain seq x y z
N MET A 1 14.26 -3.81 -3.60
CA MET A 1 14.10 -2.60 -2.76
C MET A 1 14.37 -3.01 -1.32
N GLU A 2 15.34 -2.41 -0.68
CA GLU A 2 15.62 -2.57 0.74
C GLU A 2 14.89 -1.47 1.52
N ILE A 3 14.36 -1.80 2.70
CA ILE A 3 13.76 -0.84 3.62
C ILE A 3 14.52 -0.92 4.93
N LYS A 4 15.19 0.19 5.32
CA LYS A 4 15.89 0.31 6.61
C LYS A 4 15.01 1.06 7.59
N VAL A 5 14.93 0.59 8.82
CA VAL A 5 14.11 1.19 9.86
C VAL A 5 14.98 1.77 10.96
N ASN A 6 14.72 3.04 11.30
CA ASN A 6 15.33 3.72 12.44
C ASN A 6 14.28 3.90 13.54
N TYR A 7 14.68 3.62 14.78
CA TYR A 7 13.88 3.94 15.96
C TYR A 7 14.10 5.41 16.32
N LEU A 8 12.99 6.14 16.47
CA LEU A 8 12.99 7.53 16.91
C LEU A 8 12.56 7.59 18.40
N ASP A 9 12.11 8.78 18.82
CA ASP A 9 11.59 8.97 20.16
C ASP A 9 10.23 8.29 20.38
N ASN A 10 9.93 7.88 21.61
CA ASN A 10 8.74 7.15 22.03
C ASN A 10 8.45 5.91 21.14
N LEU A 11 7.30 5.84 20.49
CA LEU A 11 6.90 4.73 19.60
C LEU A 11 6.98 5.11 18.12
N ARG A 12 7.72 6.16 17.79
CA ARG A 12 7.93 6.61 16.41
C ARG A 12 9.04 5.79 15.74
N GLN A 13 8.84 5.45 14.49
CA GLN A 13 9.83 4.83 13.63
C GLN A 13 9.89 5.54 12.29
N GLU A 14 11.05 5.52 11.66
CA GLU A 14 11.25 6.00 10.31
C GLU A 14 11.68 4.84 9.41
N ALA A 15 10.96 4.61 8.32
CA ALA A 15 11.37 3.68 7.27
C ALA A 15 11.96 4.46 6.10
N LYS A 16 13.20 4.12 5.72
CA LYS A 16 13.91 4.71 4.58
C LYS A 16 14.05 3.70 3.45
N PHE A 17 13.78 4.14 2.24
CA PHE A 17 13.93 3.34 1.01
C PHE A 17 14.18 4.28 -0.17
N ASP A 18 15.19 3.96 -0.97
CA ASP A 18 15.67 4.84 -2.03
C ASP A 18 15.88 6.29 -1.52
N ASP A 19 15.29 7.29 -2.17
CA ASP A 19 15.34 8.71 -1.76
C ASP A 19 14.13 9.12 -0.88
N PHE A 20 13.34 8.16 -0.41
CA PHE A 20 12.13 8.43 0.37
C PHE A 20 12.27 8.02 1.83
N SER A 21 11.50 8.68 2.69
CA SER A 21 11.25 8.21 4.04
C SER A 21 9.78 8.37 4.42
N VAL A 22 9.30 7.49 5.29
CA VAL A 22 8.00 7.61 5.94
C VAL A 22 8.16 7.45 7.45
N ILE A 23 7.43 8.26 8.20
CA ILE A 23 7.41 8.19 9.66
C ILE A 23 6.10 7.54 10.08
N ALA A 24 6.17 6.55 10.95
CA ALA A 24 5.04 5.92 11.60
C ALA A 24 5.05 6.22 13.10
N ASP A 25 3.88 6.30 13.69
CA ASP A 25 3.66 6.44 15.12
C ASP A 25 2.49 5.55 15.55
N GLN A 26 2.23 5.49 16.83
CA GLN A 26 1.04 4.83 17.36
C GLN A 26 0.03 5.87 17.88
N PRO A 27 -1.27 5.58 17.83
CA PRO A 27 -2.27 6.43 18.49
C PRO A 27 -2.02 6.56 19.99
N ILE A 28 -2.45 7.68 20.57
CA ILE A 28 -2.32 7.97 22.01
C ILE A 28 -2.88 6.83 22.87
N ARG A 29 -3.99 6.20 22.46
CA ARG A 29 -4.59 5.03 23.16
C ARG A 29 -3.66 3.81 23.24
N TYR A 30 -2.64 3.76 22.38
CA TYR A 30 -1.58 2.73 22.36
C TYR A 30 -0.22 3.28 22.82
N LYS A 31 -0.25 4.40 23.58
CA LYS A 31 0.94 5.05 24.16
C LYS A 31 1.89 5.71 23.15
N GLY A 32 1.47 5.93 21.93
CA GLY A 32 2.15 6.79 20.96
C GLY A 32 1.76 8.25 21.16
N ASP A 33 2.33 9.13 20.37
CA ASP A 33 2.04 10.57 20.39
C ASP A 33 0.94 10.95 19.38
N GLY A 34 0.52 10.02 18.51
CA GLY A 34 -0.44 10.27 17.45
C GLY A 34 0.05 11.29 16.42
N SER A 35 1.36 11.40 16.26
CA SER A 35 2.02 12.42 15.42
C SER A 35 2.12 12.02 13.95
N ALA A 36 1.89 10.74 13.63
CA ALA A 36 1.90 10.19 12.28
C ALA A 36 0.95 8.99 12.19
N PRO A 37 0.60 8.54 10.95
CA PRO A 37 -0.16 7.32 10.76
C PRO A 37 0.53 6.09 11.36
N GLY A 38 -0.26 5.13 11.83
CA GLY A 38 0.29 3.84 12.24
C GLY A 38 0.76 2.99 11.03
N PRO A 39 1.63 1.99 11.26
CA PRO A 39 2.10 1.11 10.17
C PRO A 39 0.96 0.45 9.40
N PHE A 40 -0.10 0.06 10.08
CA PHE A 40 -1.26 -0.56 9.45
C PHE A 40 -2.07 0.45 8.60
N ASP A 41 -2.10 1.73 8.97
CA ASP A 41 -2.74 2.77 8.17
C ASP A 41 -2.03 2.94 6.82
N TYR A 42 -0.70 2.86 6.79
CA TYR A 42 0.07 2.86 5.54
C TYR A 42 -0.23 1.64 4.66
N PHE A 43 -0.37 0.47 5.25
CA PHE A 43 -0.78 -0.74 4.54
C PHE A 43 -2.15 -0.57 3.88
N LEU A 44 -3.14 -0.04 4.60
CA LEU A 44 -4.46 0.25 4.07
C LEU A 44 -4.42 1.31 2.96
N ALA A 45 -3.70 2.40 3.19
CA ALA A 45 -3.54 3.47 2.21
C ALA A 45 -2.86 2.99 0.93
N SER A 46 -1.86 2.10 1.02
CA SER A 46 -1.17 1.55 -0.14
C SER A 46 -2.09 0.81 -1.10
N SER A 47 -3.08 0.09 -0.58
CA SER A 47 -4.09 -0.61 -1.36
C SER A 47 -4.97 0.37 -2.16
N ALA A 48 -5.48 1.42 -1.50
CA ALA A 48 -6.30 2.44 -2.14
C ALA A 48 -5.50 3.25 -3.20
N LEU A 49 -4.28 3.65 -2.87
CA LEU A 49 -3.40 4.39 -3.78
C LEU A 49 -3.04 3.56 -5.03
N CYS A 50 -2.75 2.28 -4.84
CA CYS A 50 -2.45 1.38 -5.97
C CYS A 50 -3.69 1.21 -6.88
N ALA A 51 -4.88 1.06 -6.32
CA ALA A 51 -6.12 1.01 -7.09
C ALA A 51 -6.34 2.30 -7.89
N ALA A 52 -6.18 3.46 -7.25
CA ALA A 52 -6.32 4.77 -7.87
C ALA A 52 -5.29 5.00 -8.99
N TYR A 53 -4.07 4.52 -8.83
CA TYR A 53 -3.04 4.55 -9.87
C TYR A 53 -3.50 3.85 -11.16
N PHE A 54 -4.06 2.65 -11.06
CA PHE A 54 -4.54 1.92 -12.24
C PHE A 54 -5.75 2.60 -12.90
N VAL A 55 -6.62 3.24 -12.13
CA VAL A 55 -7.68 4.09 -12.68
C VAL A 55 -7.07 5.24 -13.48
N LYS A 56 -6.09 5.94 -12.91
CA LYS A 56 -5.43 7.07 -13.57
C LYS A 56 -4.73 6.65 -14.86
N VAL A 57 -4.02 5.52 -14.86
CA VAL A 57 -3.36 4.98 -16.07
C VAL A 57 -4.38 4.62 -17.16
N TYR A 58 -5.50 4.00 -16.79
CA TYR A 58 -6.56 3.69 -17.75
C TYR A 58 -7.14 4.95 -18.38
N CYS A 59 -7.45 5.95 -17.55
CA CYS A 59 -8.03 7.22 -18.00
C CYS A 59 -7.06 8.01 -18.88
N ALA A 60 -5.79 8.09 -18.49
CA ALA A 60 -4.76 8.81 -19.26
C ALA A 60 -4.57 8.23 -20.66
N ALA A 61 -4.64 6.91 -20.81
CA ALA A 61 -4.54 6.25 -22.12
C ALA A 61 -5.75 6.50 -23.06
N ARG A 62 -6.78 7.20 -22.58
CA ARG A 62 -8.06 7.46 -23.29
C ARG A 62 -8.49 8.90 -23.22
N ASP A 63 -7.61 9.78 -22.78
CA ASP A 63 -7.87 11.22 -22.60
C ASP A 63 -9.12 11.49 -21.72
N ILE A 64 -9.39 10.62 -20.73
CA ILE A 64 -10.49 10.79 -19.78
C ILE A 64 -9.98 11.62 -18.60
N PRO A 65 -10.55 12.80 -18.32
CA PRO A 65 -10.18 13.61 -17.16
C PRO A 65 -10.50 12.88 -15.85
N THR A 66 -9.59 12.98 -14.86
CA THR A 66 -9.79 12.34 -13.55
C THR A 66 -10.27 13.30 -12.46
N ASP A 67 -10.45 14.59 -12.78
CA ASP A 67 -10.77 15.64 -11.79
C ASP A 67 -12.07 15.37 -11.02
N ASN A 68 -13.04 14.73 -11.65
CA ASN A 68 -14.33 14.39 -11.07
C ASN A 68 -14.50 12.90 -10.77
N ILE A 69 -13.41 12.12 -10.83
CA ILE A 69 -13.40 10.72 -10.39
C ILE A 69 -13.01 10.69 -8.94
N ARG A 70 -13.79 10.02 -8.12
CA ARG A 70 -13.51 9.84 -6.69
C ARG A 70 -13.40 8.35 -6.36
N LEU A 71 -12.42 7.98 -5.57
CA LEU A 71 -12.25 6.63 -5.08
C LEU A 71 -12.15 6.65 -3.56
N SER A 72 -12.86 5.74 -2.91
CA SER A 72 -12.76 5.51 -1.48
C SER A 72 -12.56 4.04 -1.19
N GLN A 73 -11.90 3.74 -0.09
CA GLN A 73 -11.76 2.39 0.45
C GLN A 73 -12.27 2.38 1.88
N ASN A 74 -13.15 1.45 2.18
CA ASN A 74 -13.63 1.16 3.53
C ASN A 74 -13.18 -0.22 3.95
N ASN A 75 -12.62 -0.31 5.13
CA ASN A 75 -12.23 -1.58 5.75
C ASN A 75 -13.35 -2.08 6.66
N ILE A 76 -13.85 -3.27 6.37
CA ILE A 76 -14.84 -3.96 7.19
C ILE A 76 -14.10 -5.11 7.89
N VAL A 77 -14.04 -5.04 9.21
CA VAL A 77 -13.38 -6.03 10.07
C VAL A 77 -14.39 -7.10 10.47
N ASP A 78 -14.02 -8.37 10.33
CA ASP A 78 -14.83 -9.48 10.85
C ASP A 78 -14.84 -9.40 12.39
N PRO A 79 -16.01 -9.35 13.04
CA PRO A 79 -16.09 -9.21 14.50
C PRO A 79 -15.52 -10.41 15.26
N GLU A 80 -15.45 -11.58 14.64
CA GLU A 80 -14.91 -12.79 15.24
C GLU A 80 -13.42 -12.99 14.95
N ASN A 81 -12.91 -12.36 13.90
CA ASN A 81 -11.50 -12.46 13.50
C ASN A 81 -10.97 -11.13 12.97
N ARG A 82 -10.30 -10.36 13.81
CA ARG A 82 -9.74 -9.04 13.48
C ARG A 82 -8.75 -9.06 12.30
N TYR A 83 -8.19 -10.19 11.95
CA TYR A 83 -7.26 -10.34 10.82
C TYR A 83 -7.99 -10.63 9.50
N LYS A 84 -9.24 -11.03 9.55
CA LYS A 84 -10.08 -11.20 8.38
C LYS A 84 -10.80 -9.90 8.08
N GLN A 85 -10.41 -9.26 6.98
CA GLN A 85 -10.93 -7.96 6.60
C GLN A 85 -11.41 -7.97 5.15
N ILE A 86 -12.44 -7.17 4.90
CA ILE A 86 -12.93 -6.88 3.55
C ILE A 86 -12.54 -5.45 3.20
N PHE A 87 -11.77 -5.29 2.13
CA PHE A 87 -11.43 -3.99 1.57
C PHE A 87 -12.47 -3.65 0.50
N LYS A 88 -13.43 -2.81 0.87
CA LYS A 88 -14.48 -2.35 -0.04
C LYS A 88 -14.01 -1.09 -0.75
N ILE A 89 -13.66 -1.21 -2.03
CA ILE A 89 -13.29 -0.09 -2.89
C ILE A 89 -14.54 0.37 -3.63
N GLN A 90 -14.84 1.66 -3.54
CA GLN A 90 -15.94 2.32 -4.22
C GLN A 90 -15.40 3.43 -5.11
N ILE A 91 -15.91 3.53 -6.30
CA ILE A 91 -15.53 4.58 -7.26
C ILE A 91 -16.78 5.31 -7.76
N GLU A 92 -16.72 6.63 -7.69
CA GLU A 92 -17.71 7.53 -8.25
C GLU A 92 -17.20 8.04 -9.60
N LEU A 93 -18.00 7.82 -10.64
CA LEU A 93 -17.66 8.19 -12.00
C LEU A 93 -18.67 9.20 -12.54
N PRO A 94 -18.21 10.27 -13.23
CA PRO A 94 -19.09 11.21 -13.94
C PRO A 94 -20.07 10.50 -14.86
N ALA A 95 -21.27 11.09 -15.02
CA ALA A 95 -22.34 10.49 -15.82
C ALA A 95 -22.04 10.43 -17.33
N ASP A 96 -21.19 11.33 -17.81
CA ASP A 96 -20.78 11.46 -19.21
C ASP A 96 -19.74 10.43 -19.67
N ILE A 97 -19.14 9.66 -18.74
CA ILE A 97 -18.24 8.57 -19.10
C ILE A 97 -19.03 7.44 -19.75
N ALA A 98 -18.64 7.06 -20.97
CA ALA A 98 -19.26 5.98 -21.72
C ALA A 98 -19.23 4.64 -20.95
N GLU A 99 -20.28 3.82 -21.08
CA GLU A 99 -20.39 2.54 -20.35
C GLU A 99 -19.19 1.61 -20.56
N LYS A 100 -18.67 1.57 -21.80
CA LYS A 100 -17.45 0.81 -22.12
C LYS A 100 -16.24 1.22 -21.25
N ASP A 101 -16.07 2.53 -21.03
CA ASP A 101 -14.97 3.07 -20.24
C ASP A 101 -15.23 2.91 -18.75
N ARG A 102 -16.48 3.04 -18.29
CA ARG A 102 -16.87 2.72 -16.91
C ARG A 102 -16.46 1.30 -16.54
N GLN A 103 -16.80 0.33 -17.37
CA GLN A 103 -16.41 -1.07 -17.19
C GLN A 103 -14.89 -1.26 -17.29
N GLY A 104 -14.23 -0.53 -18.18
CA GLY A 104 -12.78 -0.54 -18.31
C GLY A 104 -12.05 -0.02 -17.06
N ILE A 105 -12.54 1.08 -16.49
CA ILE A 105 -12.04 1.67 -15.25
C ILE A 105 -12.17 0.65 -14.10
N LEU A 106 -13.34 0.04 -13.92
CA LEU A 106 -13.56 -0.97 -12.89
C LEU A 106 -12.58 -2.16 -13.02
N ARG A 107 -12.46 -2.70 -14.26
CA ARG A 107 -11.49 -3.79 -14.49
C ARG A 107 -10.02 -3.38 -14.30
N SER A 108 -9.68 -2.10 -14.47
CA SER A 108 -8.31 -1.64 -14.28
C SER A 108 -7.84 -1.81 -12.83
N ILE A 109 -8.76 -1.70 -11.86
CA ILE A 109 -8.49 -1.89 -10.43
C ILE A 109 -8.03 -3.32 -10.14
N ASP A 110 -8.45 -4.31 -10.92
CA ASP A 110 -8.00 -5.71 -10.76
C ASP A 110 -6.51 -5.91 -11.08
N ARG A 111 -5.88 -4.95 -11.74
CA ARG A 111 -4.44 -4.98 -12.02
C ARG A 111 -3.59 -4.54 -10.83
N CYS A 112 -4.20 -4.02 -9.76
CA CYS A 112 -3.51 -3.53 -8.58
C CYS A 112 -2.54 -4.58 -8.01
N THR A 113 -1.24 -4.26 -8.01
CA THR A 113 -0.19 -5.17 -7.53
C THR A 113 -0.31 -5.42 -6.04
N VAL A 114 -0.60 -4.37 -5.24
CA VAL A 114 -0.81 -4.51 -3.79
C VAL A 114 -1.94 -5.50 -3.50
N LYS A 115 -3.09 -5.37 -4.18
CA LYS A 115 -4.21 -6.29 -4.04
C LYS A 115 -3.80 -7.74 -4.36
N LYS A 116 -3.06 -7.95 -5.46
CA LYS A 116 -2.60 -9.30 -5.85
C LYS A 116 -1.68 -9.92 -4.82
N VAL A 117 -0.72 -9.13 -4.29
CA VAL A 117 0.19 -9.60 -3.23
C VAL A 117 -0.58 -9.97 -1.96
N ILE A 118 -1.53 -9.13 -1.54
CA ILE A 118 -2.39 -9.43 -0.38
C ILE A 118 -3.17 -10.73 -0.59
N GLN A 119 -3.78 -10.92 -1.76
CA GLN A 119 -4.59 -12.11 -2.08
C GLN A 119 -3.77 -13.40 -2.18
N THR A 120 -2.50 -13.29 -2.59
CA THR A 120 -1.58 -14.44 -2.67
C THR A 120 -1.08 -14.83 -1.28
N GLY A 121 -0.93 -13.87 -0.37
CA GLY A 121 -0.37 -14.04 0.97
C GLY A 121 1.16 -14.12 0.93
N PRO A 122 1.88 -13.07 1.33
CA PRO A 122 3.34 -13.10 1.39
C PRO A 122 3.81 -14.02 2.53
N GLU A 123 4.96 -14.65 2.31
CA GLU A 123 5.69 -15.34 3.37
C GLU A 123 6.62 -14.37 4.09
N PHE A 124 6.87 -14.62 5.38
CA PHE A 124 7.78 -13.85 6.21
C PHE A 124 8.91 -14.75 6.69
N ILE A 125 10.15 -14.37 6.38
CA ILE A 125 11.34 -14.97 6.93
C ILE A 125 11.93 -13.98 7.93
N ILE A 126 12.20 -14.41 9.15
CA ILE A 126 12.73 -13.56 10.21
C ILE A 126 14.06 -14.16 10.66
N GLU A 127 15.13 -13.40 10.53
CA GLU A 127 16.50 -13.82 10.82
C GLU A 127 17.21 -12.78 11.69
N GLU A 128 18.05 -13.24 12.59
CA GLU A 128 19.03 -12.39 13.28
C GLU A 128 20.32 -12.39 12.47
N VAL A 129 20.87 -11.22 12.20
CA VAL A 129 22.13 -11.05 11.46
C VAL A 129 23.12 -10.20 12.25
N GLU A 130 24.41 -10.41 12.05
CA GLU A 130 25.45 -9.62 12.72
C GLU A 130 25.48 -8.17 12.20
N SER A 131 25.18 -7.95 10.92
CA SER A 131 25.16 -6.65 10.30
C SER A 131 24.23 -6.62 9.09
N ILE A 132 23.29 -5.69 9.07
CA ILE A 132 22.37 -5.48 7.92
C ILE A 132 23.12 -5.04 6.66
N ASP A 133 24.20 -4.25 6.81
CA ASP A 133 24.97 -3.74 5.66
C ASP A 133 25.84 -4.82 5.00
N ALA A 134 26.21 -5.88 5.70
CA ALA A 134 26.98 -7.00 5.16
C ALA A 134 26.12 -7.91 4.26
N ASP A 135 24.85 -8.11 4.61
CA ASP A 135 23.94 -9.00 3.87
C ASP A 135 23.37 -8.35 2.61
N ALA A 136 23.29 -7.02 2.54
CA ALA A 136 22.86 -6.28 1.34
C ALA A 136 23.80 -6.56 0.15
N GLN A 137 25.07 -6.83 0.36
CA GLN A 137 26.02 -7.21 -0.70
C GLN A 137 25.83 -8.64 -1.21
N ALA A 138 25.36 -9.56 -0.37
CA ALA A 138 25.11 -10.95 -0.76
C ALA A 138 23.88 -11.12 -1.68
N LEU A 139 22.87 -10.28 -1.50
CA LEU A 139 21.65 -10.27 -2.33
C LEU A 139 21.85 -9.65 -3.73
N LEU A 140 22.95 -8.89 -3.94
CA LEU A 140 23.30 -8.28 -5.22
C LEU A 140 24.16 -9.16 -6.12
N MET A 141 24.61 -10.34 -5.66
CA MET A 141 25.28 -11.30 -6.51
C MET A 141 24.23 -12.06 -7.34
N PRO A 142 24.19 -11.90 -8.69
CA PRO A 142 23.37 -12.78 -9.50
C PRO A 142 23.91 -14.21 -9.31
N SER A 143 23.02 -15.15 -8.98
CA SER A 143 23.34 -16.58 -9.05
C SER A 143 23.71 -16.90 -10.48
N LEU A 144 25.01 -16.92 -10.77
CA LEU A 144 25.58 -17.48 -11.97
C LEU A 144 25.50 -19.01 -11.86
N THR A 145 24.43 -19.57 -12.39
CA THR A 145 24.39 -20.94 -12.92
C THR A 145 23.44 -21.00 -14.09
#